data_d95214d3677623753ca426fd66479fb1
#
_entry.id   d95214d3677623753ca426fd66479fb1
#
_cell.length_a   1.000
_cell.length_b   1.000
_cell.length_c   1.000
_cell.angle_alpha   90.00
_cell.angle_beta   90.00
_cell.angle_gamma   90.00
#
_symmetry.space_group_name_H-M   'P 1'
#
loop_
_entity.id
_entity.type
_entity.pdbx_description
1 polymer ?
#
loop_
_entity_poly.entity_id
_entity_poly.type
_entity_poly.pdbx_seq_one_letter_code
_entity_poly.pdbx_strand_id
1 'polypeptide(L)'
;LKKNLRKNYDYAVVANFPADSTLNGLSISAINLKRGRKATAATEADLVMDLMEQARLKRIQMVYHTMSEDDVAAILRYPNTMIASDAGVARYQSGVPHPRAYGTNARVLGRYVRER
;
A
#
# COMPACT_ATOMS: atom_id res chain seq x y z
N LEU A 1 -21.23 14.10 -0.77
CA LEU A 1 -19.96 13.35 -0.74
C LEU A 1 -18.85 14.29 -1.21
N LYS A 2 -18.14 14.96 -0.26
CA LYS A 2 -16.89 15.66 -0.59
C LYS A 2 -15.92 14.57 -1.05
N LYS A 3 -15.59 14.54 -2.33
CA LYS A 3 -14.46 13.77 -2.84
C LYS A 3 -13.21 14.27 -2.11
N ASN A 4 -12.68 13.50 -1.17
CA ASN A 4 -11.34 13.70 -0.65
C ASN A 4 -10.36 13.32 -1.78
N LEU A 5 -10.19 14.23 -2.75
CA LEU A 5 -9.14 14.12 -3.73
C LEU A 5 -7.83 14.27 -2.99
N ARG A 6 -7.11 13.17 -2.86
CA ARG A 6 -5.77 13.19 -2.26
C ARG A 6 -4.88 14.09 -3.11
N LYS A 7 -4.09 14.92 -2.46
CA LYS A 7 -3.25 15.93 -3.13
C LYS A 7 -2.11 15.31 -3.95
N ASN A 8 -1.72 14.07 -3.63
CA ASN A 8 -0.63 13.32 -4.26
C ASN A 8 -0.85 11.81 -4.09
N TYR A 9 0.05 11.00 -4.65
CA TYR A 9 0.03 9.53 -4.59
C TYR A 9 1.04 8.96 -3.58
N ASP A 10 1.39 9.71 -2.54
CA ASP A 10 2.33 9.24 -1.52
C ASP A 10 1.80 8.05 -0.71
N TYR A 11 0.49 7.89 -0.63
CA TYR A 11 -0.18 6.76 0.01
C TYR A 11 -0.03 5.43 -0.72
N ALA A 12 0.41 5.45 -1.99
CA ALA A 12 0.55 4.28 -2.84
C ALA A 12 2.03 3.88 -2.94
N VAL A 13 2.39 2.77 -2.31
CA VAL A 13 3.77 2.26 -2.22
C VAL A 13 3.92 1.01 -3.08
N VAL A 14 4.98 0.96 -3.89
CA VAL A 14 5.32 -0.21 -4.70
C VAL A 14 5.82 -1.34 -3.80
N ALA A 15 5.09 -2.44 -3.73
CA ALA A 15 5.49 -3.62 -2.96
C ALA A 15 6.37 -4.57 -3.77
N ASN A 16 6.02 -4.79 -5.04
CA ASN A 16 6.83 -5.60 -5.93
C ASN A 16 6.65 -5.15 -7.38
N PHE A 17 7.75 -4.75 -8.02
CA PHE A 17 7.80 -4.38 -9.43
C PHE A 17 8.86 -5.21 -10.15
N PRO A 18 8.48 -6.33 -10.79
CA PRO A 18 9.44 -7.24 -11.42
C PRO A 18 10.25 -6.65 -12.56
N ALA A 19 9.80 -5.53 -13.16
CA ALA A 19 10.53 -4.85 -14.24
C ALA A 19 11.70 -4.01 -13.70
N ASP A 20 11.57 -3.48 -12.47
CA ASP A 20 12.62 -2.69 -11.80
C ASP A 20 12.44 -2.80 -10.26
N SER A 21 13.16 -3.73 -9.66
CA SER A 21 13.10 -3.97 -8.21
C SER A 21 13.65 -2.82 -7.36
N THR A 22 14.39 -1.88 -7.94
CA THR A 22 14.91 -0.70 -7.22
C THR A 22 13.81 0.28 -6.80
N LEU A 23 12.60 0.10 -7.33
CA LEU A 23 11.42 0.89 -6.98
C LEU A 23 10.62 0.28 -5.80
N ASN A 24 10.93 -0.95 -5.40
CA ASN A 24 10.24 -1.61 -4.29
C ASN A 24 10.42 -0.83 -2.98
N GLY A 25 9.34 -0.61 -2.26
CA GLY A 25 9.30 0.16 -1.03
C GLY A 25 9.17 1.68 -1.21
N LEU A 26 9.21 2.19 -2.45
CA LEU A 26 9.03 3.62 -2.71
C LEU A 26 7.56 3.95 -3.00
N SER A 27 7.11 5.12 -2.55
CA SER A 27 5.81 5.67 -2.94
C SER A 27 5.85 6.20 -4.39
N ILE A 28 4.69 6.30 -5.03
CA ILE A 28 4.58 6.90 -6.37
C ILE A 28 5.14 8.32 -6.37
N SER A 29 4.85 9.12 -5.34
CA SER A 29 5.41 10.48 -5.19
C SER A 29 6.94 10.47 -5.09
N ALA A 30 7.52 9.56 -4.31
CA ALA A 30 8.97 9.41 -4.19
C ALA A 30 9.63 9.00 -5.51
N ILE A 31 9.03 8.06 -6.25
CA ILE A 31 9.52 7.65 -7.58
C ILE A 31 9.45 8.81 -8.56
N ASN A 32 8.36 9.59 -8.52
CA ASN A 32 8.18 10.76 -9.38
C ASN A 32 9.30 11.79 -9.17
N LEU A 33 9.62 12.10 -7.92
CA LEU A 33 10.73 12.99 -7.57
C LEU A 33 12.10 12.40 -7.97
N LYS A 34 12.31 11.11 -7.71
CA LYS A 34 13.55 10.39 -8.12
C LYS A 34 13.79 10.47 -9.64
N ARG A 35 12.72 10.51 -10.44
CA ARG A 35 12.79 10.70 -11.90
C ARG A 35 12.89 12.18 -12.33
N GLY A 36 13.08 13.12 -11.39
CA GLY A 36 13.21 14.55 -11.66
C GLY A 36 11.93 15.23 -12.13
N ARG A 37 10.77 14.63 -11.91
CA ARG A 37 9.47 15.20 -12.30
C ARG A 37 8.96 16.17 -11.24
N LYS A 38 8.09 17.12 -11.65
CA LYS A 38 7.41 18.04 -10.73
C LYS A 38 6.49 17.26 -9.78
N ALA A 39 6.40 17.70 -8.53
CA ALA A 39 5.51 17.11 -7.51
C ALA A 39 4.06 17.57 -7.71
N THR A 40 3.37 17.03 -8.71
CA THR A 40 1.97 17.31 -8.99
C THR A 40 1.20 16.01 -9.20
N ALA A 41 -0.09 15.99 -8.86
CA ALA A 41 -0.94 14.82 -9.07
C ALA A 41 -0.99 14.39 -10.55
N ALA A 42 -0.89 15.33 -11.49
CA ALA A 42 -0.86 15.03 -12.92
C ALA A 42 0.41 14.23 -13.31
N THR A 43 1.59 14.73 -12.92
CA THR A 43 2.86 14.04 -13.25
C THR A 43 2.99 12.70 -12.53
N GLU A 44 2.38 12.55 -11.36
CA GLU A 44 2.31 11.27 -10.64
C GLU A 44 1.35 10.29 -11.31
N ALA A 45 0.22 10.78 -11.86
CA ALA A 45 -0.68 9.97 -12.68
C ALA A 45 -0.01 9.49 -13.97
N ASP A 46 0.72 10.38 -14.67
CA ASP A 46 1.52 10.02 -15.84
C ASP A 46 2.56 8.95 -15.50
N LEU A 47 3.23 9.08 -14.33
CA LEU A 47 4.15 8.06 -13.85
C LEU A 47 3.48 6.70 -13.67
N VAL A 48 2.26 6.67 -13.11
CA VAL A 48 1.52 5.40 -12.97
C VAL A 48 1.31 4.74 -14.33
N MET A 49 0.94 5.51 -15.35
CA MET A 49 0.78 4.99 -16.72
C MET A 49 2.09 4.45 -17.28
N ASP A 50 3.21 5.17 -17.09
CA ASP A 50 4.54 4.69 -17.51
C ASP A 50 4.94 3.39 -16.81
N LEU A 51 4.67 3.26 -15.50
CA LEU A 51 4.96 2.03 -14.76
C LEU A 51 4.11 0.85 -15.25
N MET A 52 2.85 1.10 -15.58
CA MET A 52 1.97 0.07 -16.17
C MET A 52 2.48 -0.37 -17.54
N GLU A 53 2.94 0.55 -18.39
CA GLU A 53 3.55 0.23 -19.67
C GLU A 53 4.85 -0.57 -19.50
N GLN A 54 5.74 -0.14 -18.60
CA GLN A 54 6.98 -0.85 -18.27
C GLN A 54 6.74 -2.26 -17.73
N ALA A 55 5.63 -2.46 -17.01
CA ALA A 55 5.26 -3.76 -16.48
C ALA A 55 4.97 -4.80 -17.57
N ARG A 56 4.63 -4.40 -18.78
CA ARG A 56 4.34 -5.28 -19.93
C ARG A 56 3.45 -6.47 -19.54
N LEU A 57 2.27 -6.18 -19.00
CA LEU A 57 1.30 -7.18 -18.49
C LEU A 57 1.74 -7.97 -17.24
N LYS A 58 2.93 -7.74 -16.68
CA LYS A 58 3.31 -8.31 -15.39
C LYS A 58 2.60 -7.55 -14.25
N ARG A 59 2.26 -8.26 -13.19
CA ARG A 59 1.63 -7.62 -12.03
C ARG A 59 2.58 -6.69 -11.31
N ILE A 60 2.12 -5.45 -11.06
CA ILE A 60 2.71 -4.55 -10.07
C ILE A 60 1.92 -4.77 -8.77
N GLN A 61 2.60 -5.12 -7.70
CA GLN A 61 1.97 -5.21 -6.37
C GLN A 61 2.14 -3.88 -5.65
N MET A 62 1.05 -3.38 -5.08
CA MET A 62 1.03 -2.09 -4.39
C MET A 62 0.48 -2.27 -2.98
N VAL A 63 0.96 -1.44 -2.05
CA VAL A 63 0.38 -1.24 -0.72
C VAL A 63 -0.21 0.16 -0.67
N TYR A 64 -1.48 0.25 -0.26
CA TYR A 64 -2.19 1.52 -0.15
C TYR A 64 -2.44 1.88 1.32
N HIS A 65 -1.88 3.00 1.77
CA HIS A 65 -2.10 3.56 3.10
C HIS A 65 -3.34 4.46 3.08
N THR A 66 -4.54 3.86 3.15
CA THR A 66 -5.82 4.55 2.90
C THR A 66 -6.75 4.66 4.10
N MET A 67 -6.52 3.89 5.16
CA MET A 67 -7.33 3.90 6.38
C MET A 67 -6.57 4.51 7.55
N SER A 68 -7.29 5.23 8.42
CA SER A 68 -6.75 5.68 9.72
C SER A 68 -6.86 4.55 10.77
N GLU A 69 -6.09 4.67 11.86
CA GLU A 69 -6.21 3.74 13.01
C GLU A 69 -7.59 3.84 13.68
N ASP A 70 -8.22 5.00 13.65
CA ASP A 70 -9.56 5.19 14.21
C ASP A 70 -10.62 4.47 13.38
N ASP A 71 -10.51 4.50 12.03
CA ASP A 71 -11.36 3.72 11.14
C ASP A 71 -11.22 2.22 11.41
N VAL A 72 -9.98 1.74 11.52
CA VAL A 72 -9.69 0.34 11.83
C VAL A 72 -10.30 -0.06 13.17
N ALA A 73 -10.10 0.75 14.21
CA ALA A 73 -10.65 0.49 15.53
C ALA A 73 -12.19 0.50 15.55
N ALA A 74 -12.82 1.42 14.79
CA ALA A 74 -14.28 1.48 14.68
C ALA A 74 -14.84 0.23 13.98
N ILE A 75 -14.19 -0.23 12.89
CA ILE A 75 -14.59 -1.45 12.19
C ILE A 75 -14.43 -2.68 13.09
N LEU A 76 -13.33 -2.79 13.83
CA LEU A 76 -13.06 -3.93 14.71
C LEU A 76 -14.05 -4.02 15.89
N ARG A 77 -14.59 -2.88 16.33
CA ARG A 77 -15.61 -2.85 17.40
C ARG A 77 -17.03 -3.24 16.95
N TYR A 78 -17.24 -3.35 15.64
CA TYR A 78 -18.56 -3.72 15.14
C TYR A 78 -18.89 -5.19 15.53
N PRO A 79 -20.07 -5.48 16.12
CA PRO A 79 -20.35 -6.75 16.79
C PRO A 79 -20.21 -8.00 15.92
N ASN A 80 -20.39 -7.90 14.62
CA ASN A 80 -20.36 -9.03 13.69
C ASN A 80 -19.11 -9.02 12.80
N THR A 81 -18.02 -8.36 13.24
CA THR A 81 -16.78 -8.33 12.48
C THR A 81 -15.97 -9.60 12.70
N MET A 82 -15.57 -10.24 11.61
CA MET A 82 -14.58 -11.31 11.60
C MET A 82 -13.27 -10.78 11.01
N ILE A 83 -12.16 -11.33 11.51
CA ILE A 83 -10.82 -10.88 11.11
C ILE A 83 -10.17 -11.95 10.24
N ALA A 84 -9.67 -11.54 9.09
CA ALA A 84 -8.86 -12.34 8.20
C ALA A 84 -7.64 -11.54 7.71
N SER A 85 -6.55 -12.22 7.39
CA SER A 85 -5.35 -11.55 6.87
C SER A 85 -5.51 -11.10 5.41
N ASP A 86 -6.35 -11.78 4.64
CA ASP A 86 -6.48 -11.62 3.18
C ASP A 86 -5.09 -11.59 2.49
N ALA A 87 -4.19 -12.43 2.95
CA ALA A 87 -2.82 -12.50 2.47
C ALA A 87 -2.45 -13.91 2.03
N GLY A 88 -1.76 -14.01 0.90
CA GLY A 88 -1.06 -15.23 0.50
C GLY A 88 0.23 -15.44 1.28
N VAL A 89 0.81 -16.63 1.18
CA VAL A 89 2.14 -16.92 1.71
C VAL A 89 3.18 -16.18 0.88
N ALA A 90 3.87 -15.22 1.50
CA ALA A 90 4.94 -14.49 0.85
C ALA A 90 6.25 -15.31 0.88
N ARG A 91 6.96 -15.35 -0.25
CA ARG A 91 8.29 -15.95 -0.29
C ARG A 91 9.27 -15.07 0.48
N TYR A 92 10.10 -15.66 1.33
CA TYR A 92 11.14 -14.94 2.07
C TYR A 92 12.07 -14.18 1.11
N GLN A 93 12.42 -12.94 1.45
CA GLN A 93 13.26 -12.03 0.66
C GLN A 93 12.74 -11.70 -0.77
N SER A 94 11.46 -11.89 -1.05
CA SER A 94 10.86 -11.52 -2.34
C SER A 94 9.95 -10.31 -2.20
N GLY A 95 10.37 -9.16 -2.78
CA GLY A 95 9.61 -7.90 -2.75
C GLY A 95 9.51 -7.28 -1.35
N VAL A 96 8.57 -6.35 -1.21
CA VAL A 96 8.19 -5.75 0.09
C VAL A 96 6.77 -6.24 0.42
N PRO A 97 6.62 -7.29 1.23
CA PRO A 97 5.32 -7.87 1.51
C PRO A 97 4.46 -6.90 2.33
N HIS A 98 3.15 -6.93 2.08
CA HIS A 98 2.21 -6.19 2.91
C HIS A 98 2.30 -6.69 4.35
N PRO A 99 2.33 -5.82 5.38
CA PRO A 99 2.40 -6.22 6.80
C PRO A 99 1.33 -7.22 7.23
N ARG A 100 0.17 -7.23 6.56
CA ARG A 100 -0.91 -8.18 6.81
C ARG A 100 -0.50 -9.65 6.62
N ALA A 101 0.50 -9.92 5.79
CA ALA A 101 0.97 -11.28 5.54
C ALA A 101 1.58 -11.95 6.79
N TYR A 102 2.13 -11.15 7.70
CA TYR A 102 2.83 -11.67 8.88
C TYR A 102 2.21 -11.24 10.21
N GLY A 103 1.55 -10.09 10.24
CA GLY A 103 1.22 -9.41 11.48
C GLY A 103 -0.27 -9.29 11.82
N THR A 104 -1.20 -9.64 10.95
CA THR A 104 -2.63 -9.39 11.18
C THR A 104 -3.10 -9.94 12.52
N ASN A 105 -2.99 -11.24 12.76
CA ASN A 105 -3.50 -11.87 13.97
C ASN A 105 -2.72 -11.44 15.22
N ALA A 106 -1.39 -11.35 15.12
CA ALA A 106 -0.54 -10.87 16.21
C ALA A 106 -0.88 -9.41 16.60
N ARG A 107 -1.11 -8.53 15.61
CA ARG A 107 -1.50 -7.14 15.83
C ARG A 107 -2.88 -7.03 16.47
N VAL A 108 -3.83 -7.85 16.05
CA VAL A 108 -5.18 -7.87 16.67
C VAL A 108 -5.07 -8.23 18.13
N LEU A 109 -4.43 -9.34 18.49
CA LEU A 109 -4.30 -9.80 19.86
C LEU A 109 -3.43 -8.86 20.70
N GLY A 110 -2.30 -8.38 20.19
CA GLY A 110 -1.40 -7.50 20.91
C GLY A 110 -1.97 -6.09 21.07
N ARG A 111 -2.30 -5.43 19.97
CA ARG A 111 -2.65 -4.01 19.98
C ARG A 111 -4.12 -3.73 20.27
N TYR A 112 -5.05 -4.48 19.66
CA TYR A 112 -6.46 -4.16 19.76
C TYR A 112 -7.20 -4.90 20.89
N VAL A 113 -6.65 -5.99 21.40
CA VAL A 113 -7.24 -6.72 22.53
C VAL A 113 -6.52 -6.38 23.84
N ARG A 114 -5.20 -6.39 23.86
CA ARG A 114 -4.43 -6.21 25.10
C ARG A 114 -4.14 -4.74 25.45
N GLU A 115 -3.88 -3.89 24.44
CA GLU A 115 -3.41 -2.51 24.65
C GLU A 115 -4.52 -1.45 24.49
N ARG A 116 -5.67 -1.80 23.92
CA ARG A 116 -6.83 -0.91 23.65
C ARG A 116 -8.15 -1.59 24.03
#